data_5ab5c5acc36c9b984c1bfd1a863f79aa
#
_entry.id   5ab5c5acc36c9b984c1bfd1a863f79aa
#
_cell.length_a   1.000
_cell.length_b   1.000
_cell.length_c   1.000
_cell.angle_alpha   90.00
_cell.angle_beta   90.00
_cell.angle_gamma   90.00
#
_symmetry.space_group_name_H-M   'P 1'
#
loop_
_entity.id
_entity.type
_entity.pdbx_description
1 polymer ?
#
loop_
_entity_poly.entity_id
_entity_poly.type
_entity_poly.pdbx_seq_one_letter_code
_entity_poly.pdbx_strand_id
1 'polypeptide(L)'
;MSKWYQGNGKNSDVVLYSKVRLARNLADMPFPNRMSKEIKRSATKKIYATLKSSEVAQEFDVIDLSALSKIKAVSYAEKQLISADFAKQRETSAFMLSKDEDVSIMICEEDHIKINSFAPGQDLDAAYEKADKIDDIFIDNLKIAFSNKLGFLTASPINLGTGLKASFALHLPALAQSNAIYKLSAMVGKLGLSLRPLYQNGNGDIYILSNQISLGITEKGAIDNANAICDQIVKQERGARDQLKDNFEFEDKLYRTLGILKSARRLDTPEFLNSISLVRLGISLGYFDIEYKTIGEMLYTLQNASLIDSAKTPLTEQMCEKLRAEIVREKID
;
A
#
# COMPACT_ATOMS: atom_id res chain seq x y z
N MET A 1 -12.05 4.21 -15.34
CA MET A 1 -10.59 4.35 -15.12
C MET A 1 -10.10 3.16 -14.32
N SER A 2 -8.90 2.66 -14.60
CA SER A 2 -8.35 1.46 -13.95
C SER A 2 -7.74 1.87 -12.60
N LYS A 3 -8.04 1.13 -11.55
CA LYS A 3 -7.44 1.33 -10.21
C LYS A 3 -5.95 0.97 -10.24
N TRP A 4 -5.14 1.58 -9.35
CA TRP A 4 -3.69 1.32 -9.31
C TRP A 4 -3.31 -0.17 -9.16
N TYR A 5 -4.12 -0.95 -8.44
CA TYR A 5 -3.89 -2.39 -8.24
C TYR A 5 -4.32 -3.28 -9.43
N GLN A 6 -4.89 -2.69 -10.46
CA GLN A 6 -5.26 -3.35 -11.72
C GLN A 6 -4.24 -3.11 -12.84
N GLY A 7 -3.24 -2.27 -12.61
CA GLY A 7 -2.20 -1.94 -13.59
C GLY A 7 -1.09 -2.99 -13.66
N ASN A 8 -0.55 -3.19 -14.84
CA ASN A 8 0.70 -3.92 -15.06
C ASN A 8 1.83 -2.90 -15.24
N GLY A 9 2.81 -2.92 -14.30
CA GLY A 9 4.00 -2.07 -14.36
C GLY A 9 5.28 -2.89 -14.59
N LYS A 10 6.42 -2.20 -14.59
CA LYS A 10 7.74 -2.84 -14.67
C LYS A 10 7.90 -3.84 -13.53
N ASN A 11 8.46 -5.02 -13.80
CA ASN A 11 8.71 -6.09 -12.83
C ASN A 11 7.46 -6.56 -12.06
N SER A 12 6.26 -6.47 -12.65
CA SER A 12 4.99 -6.79 -11.97
C SER A 12 4.84 -8.25 -11.56
N ASP A 13 5.69 -9.14 -12.02
CA ASP A 13 5.83 -10.51 -11.53
C ASP A 13 6.28 -10.56 -10.06
N VAL A 14 7.15 -9.63 -9.64
CA VAL A 14 7.69 -9.52 -8.27
C VAL A 14 7.16 -8.27 -7.55
N VAL A 15 7.09 -7.12 -8.23
CA VAL A 15 6.68 -5.84 -7.62
C VAL A 15 5.20 -5.60 -7.88
N LEU A 16 4.38 -5.60 -6.83
CA LEU A 16 2.94 -5.34 -6.97
C LEU A 16 2.67 -3.86 -7.25
N TYR A 17 3.30 -3.00 -6.46
CA TYR A 17 3.18 -1.55 -6.59
C TYR A 17 4.35 -0.81 -5.98
N SER A 18 4.53 0.42 -6.43
CA SER A 18 5.33 1.47 -5.82
C SER A 18 4.44 2.44 -5.06
N LYS A 19 4.89 2.93 -3.91
CA LYS A 19 4.18 3.92 -3.10
C LYS A 19 5.14 4.98 -2.60
N VAL A 20 4.78 6.23 -2.80
CA VAL A 20 5.42 7.38 -2.17
C VAL A 20 4.48 7.99 -1.14
N ARG A 21 5.01 8.35 0.02
CA ARG A 21 4.30 9.10 1.05
C ARG A 21 5.10 10.35 1.40
N LEU A 22 4.47 11.51 1.34
CA LEU A 22 5.01 12.78 1.83
C LEU A 22 4.27 13.21 3.10
N ALA A 23 5.01 13.65 4.12
CA ALA A 23 4.46 14.15 5.37
C ALA A 23 4.77 15.64 5.53
N ARG A 24 3.73 16.47 5.81
CA ARG A 24 3.85 17.92 5.99
C ARG A 24 3.05 18.39 7.18
N ASN A 25 3.55 19.42 7.85
CA ASN A 25 2.88 20.08 8.97
C ASN A 25 2.76 21.57 8.74
N LEU A 26 1.70 22.17 9.31
CA LEU A 26 1.48 23.60 9.31
C LEU A 26 2.32 24.24 10.41
N ALA A 27 3.03 25.33 10.10
CA ALA A 27 3.91 26.02 11.06
C ALA A 27 3.13 26.85 12.09
N ASP A 28 1.89 27.21 11.78
CA ASP A 28 1.01 28.06 12.60
C ASP A 28 0.04 27.26 13.47
N MET A 29 0.18 25.94 13.52
CA MET A 29 -0.67 25.04 14.31
C MET A 29 0.17 24.03 15.11
N PRO A 30 -0.30 23.59 16.31
CA PRO A 30 0.36 22.50 17.02
C PRO A 30 0.22 21.19 16.25
N PHE A 31 1.13 20.24 16.44
CA PHE A 31 1.02 18.92 15.81
C PHE A 31 -0.28 18.20 16.19
N PRO A 32 -0.82 17.31 15.31
CA PRO A 32 -2.13 16.70 15.49
C PRO A 32 -2.37 15.99 16.83
N ASN A 33 -1.32 15.40 17.43
CA ASN A 33 -1.38 14.75 18.74
C ASN A 33 -1.60 15.71 19.92
N ARG A 34 -1.40 17.05 19.71
CA ARG A 34 -1.62 18.10 20.70
C ARG A 34 -2.82 18.99 20.36
N MET A 35 -3.55 18.70 19.30
CA MET A 35 -4.72 19.47 18.89
C MET A 35 -5.98 19.09 19.64
N SER A 36 -6.79 20.09 20.00
CA SER A 36 -8.21 19.87 20.31
C SER A 36 -9.01 19.46 19.07
N LYS A 37 -10.22 18.92 19.26
CA LYS A 37 -11.12 18.57 18.16
C LYS A 37 -11.46 19.78 17.26
N GLU A 38 -11.61 20.97 17.86
CA GLU A 38 -11.89 22.22 17.15
C GLU A 38 -10.72 22.64 16.26
N ILE A 39 -9.48 22.56 16.78
CA ILE A 39 -8.27 22.88 16.01
C ILE A 39 -8.10 21.90 14.86
N LYS A 40 -8.32 20.58 15.07
CA LYS A 40 -8.29 19.59 14.00
C LYS A 40 -9.29 19.90 12.90
N ARG A 41 -10.53 20.25 13.26
CA ARG A 41 -11.56 20.65 12.28
C ARG A 41 -11.16 21.90 11.51
N SER A 42 -10.55 22.89 12.17
CA SER A 42 -10.04 24.11 11.52
C SER A 42 -8.92 23.78 10.54
N ALA A 43 -7.93 22.97 10.95
CA ALA A 43 -6.86 22.50 10.08
C ALA A 43 -7.41 21.72 8.86
N THR A 44 -8.36 20.82 9.09
CA THR A 44 -9.01 20.05 8.01
C THR A 44 -9.70 20.97 7.00
N LYS A 45 -10.45 21.97 7.47
CA LYS A 45 -11.11 22.96 6.59
C LYS A 45 -10.09 23.75 5.77
N LYS A 46 -8.99 24.19 6.41
CA LYS A 46 -7.93 24.97 5.76
C LYS A 46 -7.25 24.16 4.65
N ILE A 47 -6.82 22.94 4.96
CA ILE A 47 -6.15 22.03 4.00
C ILE A 47 -7.10 21.68 2.85
N TYR A 48 -8.35 21.34 3.16
CA TYR A 48 -9.36 21.06 2.14
C TYR A 48 -9.62 22.25 1.22
N ALA A 49 -9.79 23.45 1.78
CA ALA A 49 -10.03 24.67 0.99
C ALA A 49 -8.87 24.94 0.02
N THR A 50 -7.63 24.69 0.43
CA THR A 50 -6.45 24.84 -0.42
C THR A 50 -6.51 23.92 -1.63
N LEU A 51 -6.77 22.62 -1.45
CA LEU A 51 -6.88 21.70 -2.59
C LEU A 51 -8.09 22.03 -3.47
N LYS A 52 -9.22 22.40 -2.85
CA LYS A 52 -10.45 22.76 -3.58
C LYS A 52 -10.28 23.98 -4.49
N SER A 53 -9.36 24.89 -4.14
CA SER A 53 -9.04 26.08 -4.95
C SER A 53 -8.03 25.82 -6.06
N SER A 54 -7.47 24.62 -6.14
CA SER A 54 -6.48 24.23 -7.14
C SER A 54 -7.11 23.65 -8.41
N GLU A 55 -6.32 23.54 -9.46
CA GLU A 55 -6.72 22.97 -10.74
C GLU A 55 -7.10 21.49 -10.66
N VAL A 56 -6.53 20.74 -9.71
CA VAL A 56 -6.80 19.31 -9.50
C VAL A 56 -8.01 19.03 -8.63
N ALA A 57 -8.74 20.06 -8.19
CA ALA A 57 -9.87 19.92 -7.26
C ALA A 57 -10.92 18.90 -7.71
N GLN A 58 -11.19 18.83 -9.03
CA GLN A 58 -12.20 17.95 -9.62
C GLN A 58 -11.77 16.46 -9.67
N GLU A 59 -10.50 16.18 -9.41
CA GLU A 59 -9.96 14.82 -9.40
C GLU A 59 -10.16 14.13 -8.05
N PHE A 60 -10.50 14.88 -6.99
CA PHE A 60 -10.56 14.39 -5.61
C PHE A 60 -11.97 14.43 -5.03
N ASP A 61 -12.33 13.33 -4.38
CA ASP A 61 -13.49 13.26 -3.48
C ASP A 61 -13.04 13.45 -2.03
N VAL A 62 -13.85 14.17 -1.25
CA VAL A 62 -13.62 14.37 0.19
C VAL A 62 -14.42 13.36 0.98
N ILE A 63 -13.75 12.62 1.84
CA ILE A 63 -14.33 11.55 2.64
C ILE A 63 -14.16 11.89 4.12
N ASP A 64 -15.27 12.21 4.78
CA ASP A 64 -15.34 12.40 6.22
C ASP A 64 -15.47 11.02 6.90
N LEU A 65 -14.44 10.61 7.65
CA LEU A 65 -14.45 9.33 8.36
C LEU A 65 -15.54 9.26 9.45
N SER A 66 -15.95 10.40 9.99
CA SER A 66 -17.02 10.44 11.00
C SER A 66 -18.39 10.04 10.44
N ALA A 67 -18.61 10.28 9.16
CA ALA A 67 -19.84 9.93 8.45
C ALA A 67 -19.87 8.46 7.95
N LEU A 68 -18.71 7.77 7.97
CA LEU A 68 -18.61 6.40 7.50
C LEU A 68 -18.93 5.37 8.60
N SER A 69 -19.34 4.17 8.19
CA SER A 69 -19.32 2.99 9.06
C SER A 69 -17.89 2.59 9.41
N LYS A 70 -17.69 1.89 10.54
CA LYS A 70 -16.37 1.33 10.90
C LYS A 70 -15.84 0.40 9.81
N ILE A 71 -16.71 -0.40 9.22
CA ILE A 71 -16.38 -1.35 8.16
C ILE A 71 -15.87 -0.61 6.92
N LYS A 72 -16.57 0.44 6.49
CA LYS A 72 -16.16 1.25 5.34
C LYS A 72 -14.79 1.91 5.57
N ALA A 73 -14.51 2.43 6.76
CA ALA A 73 -13.20 2.99 7.08
C ALA A 73 -12.10 1.92 7.02
N VAL A 74 -12.36 0.70 7.54
CA VAL A 74 -11.41 -0.41 7.48
C VAL A 74 -11.22 -0.91 6.04
N SER A 75 -12.24 -0.90 5.17
CA SER A 75 -12.09 -1.29 3.76
C SER A 75 -11.11 -0.39 3.00
N TYR A 76 -11.07 0.90 3.31
CA TYR A 76 -10.03 1.79 2.76
C TYR A 76 -8.61 1.45 3.27
N ALA A 77 -8.50 1.01 4.52
CA ALA A 77 -7.21 0.58 5.07
C ALA A 77 -6.75 -0.76 4.48
N GLU A 78 -7.66 -1.71 4.23
CA GLU A 78 -7.36 -2.97 3.53
C GLU A 78 -6.83 -2.72 2.11
N LYS A 79 -7.33 -1.70 1.43
CA LYS A 79 -6.83 -1.22 0.12
C LYS A 79 -5.55 -0.38 0.21
N GLN A 80 -4.94 -0.23 1.39
CA GLN A 80 -3.73 0.56 1.62
C GLN A 80 -3.86 2.07 1.36
N LEU A 81 -5.09 2.58 1.17
CA LEU A 81 -5.36 4.00 0.87
C LEU A 81 -5.19 4.88 2.10
N ILE A 82 -5.57 4.38 3.28
CA ILE A 82 -5.35 5.03 4.57
C ILE A 82 -4.64 4.06 5.54
N SER A 83 -4.10 4.58 6.64
CA SER A 83 -3.52 3.71 7.67
C SER A 83 -4.61 3.04 8.53
N ALA A 84 -4.32 1.85 9.08
CA ALA A 84 -5.23 1.16 9.98
C ALA A 84 -5.55 1.98 11.25
N ASP A 85 -4.58 2.77 11.73
CA ASP A 85 -4.78 3.62 12.90
C ASP A 85 -5.62 4.85 12.57
N PHE A 86 -5.48 5.41 11.37
CA PHE A 86 -6.34 6.49 10.89
C PHE A 86 -7.79 6.03 10.72
N ALA A 87 -8.02 4.81 10.24
CA ALA A 87 -9.35 4.21 10.14
C ALA A 87 -10.05 4.06 11.50
N LYS A 88 -9.30 4.00 12.62
CA LYS A 88 -9.84 3.97 14.00
C LYS A 88 -10.18 5.37 14.52
N GLN A 89 -9.49 6.42 14.05
CA GLN A 89 -9.62 7.81 14.51
C GLN A 89 -10.75 8.56 13.77
N ARG A 90 -12.00 8.14 13.94
CA ARG A 90 -13.12 8.58 13.10
C ARG A 90 -13.68 9.98 13.39
N GLU A 91 -13.59 10.47 14.63
CA GLU A 91 -14.40 11.64 15.08
C GLU A 91 -14.03 12.99 14.44
N THR A 92 -12.79 13.16 13.99
CA THR A 92 -12.30 14.45 13.46
C THR A 92 -11.39 14.25 12.26
N SER A 93 -11.45 13.09 11.64
CA SER A 93 -10.53 12.69 10.58
C SER A 93 -11.25 12.68 9.23
N ALA A 94 -10.61 13.30 8.24
CA ALA A 94 -11.05 13.27 6.86
C ALA A 94 -9.86 12.99 5.95
N PHE A 95 -10.11 12.43 4.78
CA PHE A 95 -9.10 12.29 3.75
C PHE A 95 -9.68 12.64 2.38
N MET A 96 -8.81 13.00 1.47
CA MET A 96 -9.17 13.23 0.08
C MET A 96 -8.63 12.07 -0.74
N LEU A 97 -9.44 11.57 -1.67
CA LEU A 97 -9.13 10.40 -2.48
C LEU A 97 -9.33 10.74 -3.95
N SER A 98 -8.32 10.46 -4.78
CA SER A 98 -8.46 10.59 -6.23
C SER A 98 -9.48 9.58 -6.77
N LYS A 99 -10.16 9.93 -7.87
CA LYS A 99 -11.15 9.06 -8.51
C LYS A 99 -10.61 7.70 -8.94
N ASP A 100 -9.31 7.67 -9.27
CA ASP A 100 -8.60 6.44 -9.64
C ASP A 100 -8.03 5.68 -8.42
N GLU A 101 -8.23 6.21 -7.21
CA GLU A 101 -7.70 5.67 -5.95
C GLU A 101 -6.15 5.59 -5.91
N ASP A 102 -5.44 6.28 -6.80
CA ASP A 102 -3.99 6.27 -6.88
C ASP A 102 -3.31 7.35 -6.02
N VAL A 103 -4.08 8.34 -5.55
CA VAL A 103 -3.62 9.33 -4.56
C VAL A 103 -4.62 9.43 -3.42
N SER A 104 -4.13 9.34 -2.18
CA SER A 104 -4.92 9.63 -0.98
C SER A 104 -4.18 10.60 -0.06
N ILE A 105 -4.91 11.59 0.47
CA ILE A 105 -4.36 12.65 1.33
C ILE A 105 -5.06 12.56 2.68
N MET A 106 -4.40 11.94 3.66
CA MET A 106 -4.90 11.88 5.05
C MET A 106 -4.65 13.20 5.75
N ILE A 107 -5.66 13.72 6.45
CA ILE A 107 -5.59 15.01 7.17
C ILE A 107 -5.66 14.76 8.67
N CYS A 108 -4.69 15.36 9.40
CA CYS A 108 -4.58 15.26 10.86
C CYS A 108 -4.51 13.83 11.40
N GLU A 109 -3.74 12.97 10.71
CA GLU A 109 -3.36 11.65 11.24
C GLU A 109 -2.22 11.82 12.25
N GLU A 110 -1.00 11.40 11.99
CA GLU A 110 0.20 11.67 12.77
C GLU A 110 0.73 13.08 12.48
N ASP A 111 0.74 13.45 11.18
CA ASP A 111 1.06 14.77 10.67
C ASP A 111 -0.22 15.44 10.10
N HIS A 112 -0.17 16.76 9.83
CA HIS A 112 -1.34 17.49 9.32
C HIS A 112 -1.74 17.04 7.92
N ILE A 113 -0.77 16.75 7.06
CA ILE A 113 -0.95 16.31 5.69
C ILE A 113 -0.06 15.09 5.46
N LYS A 114 -0.64 13.98 5.03
CA LYS A 114 0.07 12.81 4.53
C LYS A 114 -0.45 12.46 3.15
N ILE A 115 0.34 12.74 2.14
CA ILE A 115 0.04 12.43 0.75
C ILE A 115 0.57 11.03 0.46
N ASN A 116 -0.28 10.08 0.08
CA ASN A 116 0.12 8.78 -0.44
C ASN A 116 -0.16 8.75 -1.93
N SER A 117 0.80 8.37 -2.72
CA SER A 117 0.66 8.15 -4.15
C SER A 117 1.13 6.76 -4.53
N PHE A 118 0.43 6.13 -5.48
CA PHE A 118 0.66 4.77 -5.92
C PHE A 118 0.93 4.73 -7.42
N ALA A 119 1.81 3.82 -7.82
CA ALA A 119 2.02 3.42 -9.21
C ALA A 119 2.09 1.89 -9.30
N PRO A 120 1.55 1.24 -10.35
CA PRO A 120 1.63 -0.20 -10.52
C PRO A 120 3.07 -0.64 -10.81
N GLY A 121 3.47 -1.79 -10.27
CA GLY A 121 4.81 -2.34 -10.45
C GLY A 121 5.92 -1.44 -9.87
N GLN A 122 7.11 -1.48 -10.48
CA GLN A 122 8.28 -0.72 -10.05
C GLN A 122 8.35 0.63 -10.77
N ASP A 123 7.74 1.65 -10.19
CA ASP A 123 7.71 3.02 -10.71
C ASP A 123 7.56 4.05 -9.58
N LEU A 124 8.62 4.20 -8.77
CA LEU A 124 8.64 5.22 -7.71
C LEU A 124 8.67 6.65 -8.27
N ASP A 125 9.25 6.82 -9.44
CA ASP A 125 9.36 8.15 -10.05
C ASP A 125 7.96 8.67 -10.42
N ALA A 126 7.12 7.88 -11.08
CA ALA A 126 5.74 8.26 -11.38
C ALA A 126 4.90 8.48 -10.11
N ALA A 127 5.11 7.63 -9.06
CA ALA A 127 4.44 7.84 -7.78
C ALA A 127 4.91 9.14 -7.10
N TYR A 128 6.20 9.48 -7.20
CA TYR A 128 6.75 10.72 -6.64
C TYR A 128 6.23 11.94 -7.39
N GLU A 129 6.28 11.96 -8.72
CA GLU A 129 5.79 13.07 -9.53
C GLU A 129 4.33 13.46 -9.21
N LYS A 130 3.46 12.47 -8.98
CA LYS A 130 2.08 12.71 -8.57
C LYS A 130 1.99 13.30 -7.16
N ALA A 131 2.78 12.76 -6.22
CA ALA A 131 2.79 13.25 -4.84
C ALA A 131 3.35 14.67 -4.76
N ASP A 132 4.41 14.97 -5.51
CA ASP A 132 5.11 16.23 -5.56
C ASP A 132 4.21 17.37 -6.10
N LYS A 133 3.49 17.12 -7.19
CA LYS A 133 2.49 18.07 -7.73
C LYS A 133 1.43 18.47 -6.69
N ILE A 134 1.01 17.53 -5.86
CA ILE A 134 0.03 17.81 -4.80
C ILE A 134 0.71 18.54 -3.64
N ASP A 135 1.96 18.19 -3.32
CA ASP A 135 2.74 18.82 -2.26
C ASP A 135 3.02 20.29 -2.58
N ASP A 136 3.38 20.60 -3.83
CA ASP A 136 3.58 21.98 -4.31
C ASP A 136 2.34 22.85 -4.08
N ILE A 137 1.14 22.34 -4.33
CA ILE A 137 -0.11 23.07 -4.05
C ILE A 137 -0.20 23.45 -2.57
N PHE A 138 0.20 22.59 -1.66
CA PHE A 138 0.19 22.88 -0.23
C PHE A 138 1.34 23.79 0.19
N ILE A 139 2.54 23.62 -0.36
CA ILE A 139 3.72 24.44 -0.06
C ILE A 139 3.49 25.89 -0.50
N ASP A 140 2.92 26.09 -1.69
CA ASP A 140 2.68 27.43 -2.25
C ASP A 140 1.57 28.20 -1.53
N ASN A 141 0.59 27.50 -0.94
CA ASN A 141 -0.60 28.12 -0.37
C ASN A 141 -0.72 28.02 1.15
N LEU A 142 0.13 27.25 1.82
CA LEU A 142 0.11 27.05 3.27
C LEU A 142 1.50 27.32 3.87
N LYS A 143 1.50 27.81 5.10
CA LYS A 143 2.74 27.97 5.86
C LYS A 143 3.21 26.61 6.39
N ILE A 144 4.05 25.92 5.64
CA ILE A 144 4.58 24.63 6.01
C ILE A 144 5.71 24.75 7.04
N ALA A 145 5.72 23.86 8.02
CA ALA A 145 6.75 23.79 9.07
C ALA A 145 8.05 23.23 8.49
N PHE A 146 9.03 24.10 8.30
CA PHE A 146 10.33 23.77 7.72
C PHE A 146 11.46 24.43 8.52
N SER A 147 12.59 23.75 8.60
CA SER A 147 13.83 24.23 9.20
C SER A 147 14.99 24.03 8.24
N ASN A 148 15.83 25.05 8.06
CA ASN A 148 17.03 24.96 7.22
C ASN A 148 18.01 23.88 7.66
N LYS A 149 17.99 23.46 8.94
CA LYS A 149 18.86 22.40 9.49
C LYS A 149 18.23 21.01 9.43
N LEU A 150 16.90 20.94 9.58
CA LEU A 150 16.19 19.68 9.80
C LEU A 150 15.23 19.32 8.66
N GLY A 151 15.06 20.18 7.66
CA GLY A 151 14.10 19.99 6.59
C GLY A 151 12.66 20.18 7.07
N PHE A 152 11.72 19.42 6.50
CA PHE A 152 10.32 19.41 6.91
C PHE A 152 10.17 18.84 8.33
N LEU A 153 9.48 19.59 9.20
CA LEU A 153 9.26 19.20 10.59
C LEU A 153 8.05 18.27 10.68
N THR A 154 8.28 17.08 11.21
CA THR A 154 7.27 16.02 11.33
C THR A 154 7.07 15.60 12.77
N ALA A 155 5.90 15.03 13.10
CA ALA A 155 5.60 14.56 14.43
C ALA A 155 6.48 13.37 14.85
N SER A 156 6.88 12.54 13.90
CA SER A 156 7.81 11.43 14.11
C SER A 156 9.20 11.78 13.62
N PRO A 157 10.26 11.62 14.46
CA PRO A 157 11.64 11.86 14.04
C PRO A 157 12.11 11.05 12.81
N ILE A 158 11.50 9.88 12.56
CA ILE A 158 11.82 9.02 11.42
C ILE A 158 11.45 9.68 10.07
N ASN A 159 10.47 10.58 10.07
CA ASN A 159 10.03 11.27 8.87
C ASN A 159 10.71 12.65 8.70
N LEU A 160 11.54 13.09 9.67
CA LEU A 160 12.18 14.40 9.66
C LEU A 160 13.14 14.52 8.46
N GLY A 161 13.22 15.69 7.86
CA GLY A 161 14.05 15.94 6.67
C GLY A 161 13.21 16.08 5.41
N THR A 162 13.26 15.13 4.51
CA THR A 162 12.43 15.13 3.29
C THR A 162 10.95 14.89 3.59
N GLY A 163 10.62 14.27 4.73
CA GLY A 163 9.26 13.79 5.00
C GLY A 163 8.81 12.67 4.06
N LEU A 164 9.72 12.16 3.22
CA LEU A 164 9.44 11.17 2.19
C LEU A 164 9.60 9.74 2.73
N LYS A 165 8.65 8.89 2.38
CA LYS A 165 8.75 7.45 2.49
C LYS A 165 8.45 6.80 1.13
N ALA A 166 9.50 6.32 0.47
CA ALA A 166 9.44 5.53 -0.74
C ALA A 166 9.32 4.05 -0.38
N SER A 167 8.42 3.31 -1.00
CA SER A 167 8.15 1.92 -0.67
C SER A 167 7.76 1.09 -1.89
N PHE A 168 8.09 -0.20 -1.87
CA PHE A 168 7.60 -1.20 -2.79
C PHE A 168 6.87 -2.30 -2.05
N ALA A 169 5.78 -2.81 -2.63
CA ALA A 169 5.20 -4.08 -2.21
C ALA A 169 5.75 -5.19 -3.10
N LEU A 170 6.49 -6.12 -2.50
CA LEU A 170 7.23 -7.18 -3.17
C LEU A 170 6.61 -8.55 -2.85
N HIS A 171 6.33 -9.35 -3.86
CA HIS A 171 5.93 -10.74 -3.72
C HIS A 171 7.16 -11.64 -3.80
N LEU A 172 7.55 -12.23 -2.67
CA LEU A 172 8.82 -12.96 -2.49
C LEU A 172 8.62 -14.40 -2.02
N PRO A 173 7.77 -15.21 -2.67
CA PRO A 173 7.45 -16.56 -2.20
C PRO A 173 8.64 -17.53 -2.28
N ALA A 174 9.53 -17.42 -3.28
CA ALA A 174 10.67 -18.31 -3.40
C ALA A 174 11.74 -18.01 -2.35
N LEU A 175 11.99 -16.73 -2.05
CA LEU A 175 12.87 -16.33 -0.95
C LEU A 175 12.27 -16.66 0.42
N ALA A 176 10.94 -16.58 0.58
CA ALA A 176 10.27 -17.02 1.80
C ALA A 176 10.38 -18.52 2.02
N GLN A 177 10.14 -19.32 0.98
CA GLN A 177 10.25 -20.78 1.03
C GLN A 177 11.68 -21.26 1.34
N SER A 178 12.69 -20.55 0.85
CA SER A 178 14.11 -20.86 1.15
C SER A 178 14.60 -20.28 2.49
N ASN A 179 13.69 -19.73 3.33
CA ASN A 179 14.00 -19.04 4.60
C ASN A 179 15.03 -17.88 4.45
N ALA A 180 15.14 -17.28 3.26
CA ALA A 180 16.10 -16.20 2.99
C ALA A 180 15.63 -14.81 3.46
N ILE A 181 14.34 -14.63 3.78
CA ILE A 181 13.74 -13.33 4.12
C ILE A 181 14.44 -12.66 5.33
N TYR A 182 14.75 -13.43 6.36
CA TYR A 182 15.43 -12.86 7.55
C TYR A 182 16.82 -12.29 7.19
N LYS A 183 17.60 -13.03 6.41
CA LYS A 183 18.94 -12.60 5.95
C LYS A 183 18.82 -11.39 5.02
N LEU A 184 17.83 -11.40 4.12
CA LEU A 184 17.53 -10.28 3.24
C LEU A 184 17.15 -9.03 4.03
N SER A 185 16.26 -9.15 5.02
CA SER A 185 15.86 -8.04 5.89
C SER A 185 17.03 -7.43 6.65
N ALA A 186 17.93 -8.27 7.18
CA ALA A 186 19.15 -7.80 7.85
C ALA A 186 20.10 -7.08 6.88
N MET A 187 20.21 -7.55 5.64
CA MET A 187 21.05 -6.94 4.61
C MET A 187 20.52 -5.56 4.20
N VAL A 188 19.24 -5.45 3.88
CA VAL A 188 18.64 -4.17 3.47
C VAL A 188 18.62 -3.16 4.61
N GLY A 189 18.54 -3.63 5.88
CA GLY A 189 18.67 -2.79 7.06
C GLY A 189 19.99 -2.05 7.14
N LYS A 190 21.10 -2.68 6.76
CA LYS A 190 22.42 -2.05 6.67
C LYS A 190 22.53 -1.00 5.57
N LEU A 191 21.65 -1.06 4.59
CA LEU A 191 21.58 -0.13 3.44
C LEU A 191 20.56 1.00 3.67
N GLY A 192 20.05 1.15 4.90
CA GLY A 192 19.09 2.20 5.27
C GLY A 192 17.65 1.95 4.83
N LEU A 193 17.31 0.70 4.50
CA LEU A 193 15.94 0.29 4.18
C LEU A 193 15.40 -0.69 5.21
N SER A 194 14.08 -0.93 5.19
CA SER A 194 13.43 -1.98 5.97
C SER A 194 12.66 -2.90 5.04
N LEU A 195 12.63 -4.19 5.36
CA LEU A 195 11.77 -5.18 4.71
C LEU A 195 10.87 -5.80 5.78
N ARG A 196 9.55 -5.62 5.63
CA ARG A 196 8.55 -6.10 6.60
C ARG A 196 7.40 -6.78 5.88
N PRO A 197 6.78 -7.82 6.46
CA PRO A 197 5.59 -8.42 5.87
C PRO A 197 4.44 -7.38 5.78
N LEU A 198 3.67 -7.44 4.71
CA LEU A 198 2.47 -6.62 4.52
C LEU A 198 1.33 -7.14 5.41
N TYR A 199 1.11 -8.45 5.40
CA TYR A 199 0.08 -9.12 6.19
C TYR A 199 0.67 -9.80 7.42
N GLN A 200 -0.17 -10.03 8.45
CA GLN A 200 0.25 -10.70 9.67
C GLN A 200 0.84 -12.08 9.37
N ASN A 201 1.84 -12.48 10.15
CA ASN A 201 2.54 -13.76 10.04
C ASN A 201 3.17 -14.04 8.66
N GLY A 202 3.35 -13.02 7.81
CA GLY A 202 3.91 -13.18 6.46
C GLY A 202 2.97 -13.83 5.45
N ASN A 203 1.68 -13.95 5.76
CA ASN A 203 0.70 -14.53 4.83
C ASN A 203 0.76 -13.86 3.45
N GLY A 204 0.68 -14.67 2.41
CA GLY A 204 0.73 -14.21 1.02
C GLY A 204 2.12 -13.85 0.50
N ASP A 205 3.18 -14.05 1.29
CA ASP A 205 4.59 -13.76 0.93
C ASP A 205 4.81 -12.36 0.32
N ILE A 206 4.02 -11.38 0.77
CA ILE A 206 4.12 -10.00 0.34
C ILE A 206 4.83 -9.18 1.41
N TYR A 207 5.88 -8.46 1.00
CA TYR A 207 6.73 -7.67 1.88
C TYR A 207 6.82 -6.23 1.41
N ILE A 208 6.88 -5.29 2.35
CA ILE A 208 7.10 -3.88 2.08
C ILE A 208 8.58 -3.55 2.28
N LEU A 209 9.25 -3.21 1.20
CA LEU A 209 10.57 -2.58 1.20
C LEU A 209 10.38 -1.07 1.28
N SER A 210 11.03 -0.39 2.24
CA SER A 210 10.93 1.08 2.34
C SER A 210 12.17 1.70 2.95
N ASN A 211 12.47 2.99 2.63
CA ASN A 211 13.52 3.74 3.28
C ASN A 211 13.24 3.93 4.77
N GLN A 212 14.30 3.93 5.58
CA GLN A 212 14.26 4.22 7.02
C GLN A 212 14.83 5.62 7.34
N ILE A 213 15.62 6.18 6.44
CA ILE A 213 16.30 7.45 6.60
C ILE A 213 15.61 8.46 5.69
N SER A 214 15.30 9.64 6.23
CA SER A 214 14.75 10.79 5.52
C SER A 214 15.52 12.09 5.84
N LEU A 215 16.31 12.11 6.92
CA LEU A 215 17.13 13.25 7.29
C LEU A 215 18.52 13.14 6.66
N GLY A 216 19.01 14.25 6.08
CA GLY A 216 20.34 14.32 5.48
C GLY A 216 20.48 13.69 4.10
N ILE A 217 19.36 13.32 3.47
CA ILE A 217 19.30 12.81 2.09
C ILE A 217 18.31 13.65 1.28
N THR A 218 18.40 13.57 -0.03
CA THR A 218 17.40 14.14 -0.95
C THR A 218 16.31 13.12 -1.27
N GLU A 219 15.13 13.59 -1.69
CA GLU A 219 14.03 12.74 -2.16
C GLU A 219 14.50 11.83 -3.30
N LYS A 220 15.21 12.40 -4.28
CA LYS A 220 15.80 11.64 -5.39
C LYS A 220 16.79 10.59 -4.89
N GLY A 221 17.66 10.91 -3.96
CA GLY A 221 18.62 9.96 -3.40
C GLY A 221 17.94 8.79 -2.67
N ALA A 222 16.83 9.05 -1.95
CA ALA A 222 16.03 8.00 -1.32
C ALA A 222 15.36 7.08 -2.34
N ILE A 223 14.81 7.66 -3.42
CA ILE A 223 14.15 6.93 -4.51
C ILE A 223 15.17 6.09 -5.28
N ASP A 224 16.30 6.68 -5.68
CA ASP A 224 17.37 5.99 -6.43
C ASP A 224 17.92 4.80 -5.62
N ASN A 225 18.17 4.99 -4.31
CA ASN A 225 18.62 3.91 -3.43
C ASN A 225 17.57 2.78 -3.31
N ALA A 226 16.30 3.13 -3.13
CA ALA A 226 15.22 2.15 -3.04
C ALA A 226 15.07 1.37 -4.36
N ASN A 227 15.14 2.05 -5.52
CA ASN A 227 15.09 1.43 -6.84
C ASN A 227 16.25 0.43 -7.04
N ALA A 228 17.49 0.82 -6.73
CA ALA A 228 18.68 -0.02 -6.89
C ALA A 228 18.60 -1.31 -6.05
N ILE A 229 18.10 -1.20 -4.80
CA ILE A 229 17.94 -2.36 -3.91
C ILE A 229 16.76 -3.22 -4.36
N CYS A 230 15.67 -2.62 -4.83
CA CYS A 230 14.53 -3.33 -5.40
C CYS A 230 14.98 -4.19 -6.60
N ASP A 231 15.76 -3.64 -7.52
CA ASP A 231 16.30 -4.39 -8.69
C ASP A 231 17.13 -5.61 -8.26
N GLN A 232 17.93 -5.47 -7.20
CA GLN A 232 18.70 -6.60 -6.66
C GLN A 232 17.79 -7.67 -6.05
N ILE A 233 16.74 -7.28 -5.30
CA ILE A 233 15.79 -8.21 -4.70
C ILE A 233 14.99 -8.93 -5.78
N VAL A 234 14.51 -8.22 -6.80
CA VAL A 234 13.82 -8.79 -7.96
C VAL A 234 14.68 -9.86 -8.64
N LYS A 235 15.97 -9.58 -8.85
CA LYS A 235 16.90 -10.55 -9.44
C LYS A 235 17.09 -11.77 -8.54
N GLN A 236 17.20 -11.59 -7.22
CA GLN A 236 17.35 -12.70 -6.27
C GLN A 236 16.09 -13.55 -6.21
N GLU A 237 14.91 -12.94 -6.16
CA GLU A 237 13.64 -13.67 -6.15
C GLU A 237 13.46 -14.48 -7.44
N ARG A 238 13.74 -13.91 -8.61
CA ARG A 238 13.68 -14.62 -9.90
C ARG A 238 14.67 -15.79 -9.94
N GLY A 239 15.90 -15.60 -9.48
CA GLY A 239 16.87 -16.68 -9.38
C GLY A 239 16.44 -17.80 -8.43
N ALA A 240 15.75 -17.46 -7.33
CA ALA A 240 15.17 -18.47 -6.44
C ALA A 240 13.94 -19.17 -7.07
N ARG A 241 13.12 -18.46 -7.86
CA ARG A 241 12.01 -19.05 -8.62
C ARG A 241 12.50 -20.06 -9.67
N ASP A 242 13.59 -19.74 -10.38
CA ASP A 242 14.19 -20.61 -11.38
C ASP A 242 14.63 -21.95 -10.77
N GLN A 243 15.05 -21.99 -9.50
CA GLN A 243 15.41 -23.21 -8.78
C GLN A 243 14.18 -24.08 -8.41
N LEU A 244 12.99 -23.51 -8.38
CA LEU A 244 11.74 -24.23 -8.16
C LEU A 244 11.14 -24.78 -9.44
N LYS A 245 11.55 -24.24 -10.59
CA LYS A 245 11.13 -24.72 -11.91
C LYS A 245 11.66 -26.13 -12.12
N ASP A 246 10.85 -26.95 -12.77
CA ASP A 246 11.15 -28.36 -13.03
C ASP A 246 11.22 -29.28 -11.78
N ASN A 247 10.75 -28.79 -10.62
CA ASN A 247 10.55 -29.60 -9.43
C ASN A 247 9.11 -30.16 -9.42
N PHE A 248 8.95 -31.44 -9.67
CA PHE A 248 7.64 -32.09 -9.77
C PHE A 248 6.79 -31.95 -8.49
N GLU A 249 7.38 -32.08 -7.31
CA GLU A 249 6.64 -31.94 -6.05
C GLU A 249 6.13 -30.51 -5.87
N PHE A 250 6.93 -29.52 -6.32
CA PHE A 250 6.52 -28.14 -6.28
C PHE A 250 5.43 -27.83 -7.32
N GLU A 251 5.57 -28.36 -8.52
CA GLU A 251 4.54 -28.27 -9.56
C GLU A 251 3.22 -28.88 -9.08
N ASP A 252 3.22 -30.10 -8.53
CA ASP A 252 2.03 -30.75 -7.95
C ASP A 252 1.38 -29.85 -6.88
N LYS A 253 2.19 -29.23 -5.99
CA LYS A 253 1.70 -28.28 -4.98
C LYS A 253 0.98 -27.09 -5.62
N LEU A 254 1.50 -26.52 -6.70
CA LEU A 254 0.87 -25.40 -7.41
C LEU A 254 -0.49 -25.81 -8.00
N TYR A 255 -0.55 -26.95 -8.70
CA TYR A 255 -1.81 -27.45 -9.28
C TYR A 255 -2.84 -27.84 -8.23
N ARG A 256 -2.43 -28.46 -7.11
CA ARG A 256 -3.33 -28.72 -5.97
C ARG A 256 -3.90 -27.44 -5.41
N THR A 257 -3.06 -26.40 -5.24
CA THR A 257 -3.50 -25.11 -4.74
C THR A 257 -4.51 -24.45 -5.68
N LEU A 258 -4.25 -24.48 -6.98
CA LEU A 258 -5.22 -23.99 -7.97
C LEU A 258 -6.53 -24.78 -7.92
N GLY A 259 -6.45 -26.11 -7.79
CA GLY A 259 -7.62 -26.99 -7.63
C GLY A 259 -8.44 -26.67 -6.38
N ILE A 260 -7.78 -26.35 -5.26
CA ILE A 260 -8.45 -25.88 -4.03
C ILE A 260 -9.20 -24.60 -4.31
N LEU A 261 -8.57 -23.59 -4.90
CA LEU A 261 -9.22 -22.30 -5.19
C LEU A 261 -10.42 -22.46 -6.14
N LYS A 262 -10.35 -23.34 -7.14
CA LYS A 262 -11.45 -23.66 -8.06
C LYS A 262 -12.59 -24.46 -7.42
N SER A 263 -12.35 -25.15 -6.30
CA SER A 263 -13.32 -26.07 -5.70
C SER A 263 -13.79 -25.68 -4.30
N ALA A 264 -13.00 -24.87 -3.58
CA ALA A 264 -13.29 -24.50 -2.21
C ALA A 264 -14.68 -23.83 -2.08
N ARG A 265 -15.41 -24.19 -1.01
CA ARG A 265 -16.71 -23.59 -0.66
C ARG A 265 -16.56 -22.53 0.44
N ARG A 266 -15.36 -22.46 0.99
CA ARG A 266 -15.02 -21.59 2.12
C ARG A 266 -13.51 -21.33 2.06
N LEU A 267 -13.09 -20.08 2.22
CA LEU A 267 -11.69 -19.65 2.28
C LEU A 267 -11.57 -18.63 3.39
N ASP A 268 -10.81 -18.91 4.43
CA ASP A 268 -10.43 -17.89 5.39
C ASP A 268 -9.37 -16.95 4.81
N THR A 269 -9.07 -15.85 5.50
CA THR A 269 -8.13 -14.85 4.95
C THR A 269 -6.70 -15.39 4.83
N PRO A 270 -6.11 -16.10 5.81
CA PRO A 270 -4.79 -16.71 5.67
C PRO A 270 -4.70 -17.72 4.53
N GLU A 271 -5.66 -18.66 4.44
CA GLU A 271 -5.69 -19.66 3.37
C GLU A 271 -5.80 -19.00 1.99
N PHE A 272 -6.68 -18.01 1.85
CA PHE A 272 -6.83 -17.23 0.62
C PHE A 272 -5.51 -16.56 0.23
N LEU A 273 -4.87 -15.80 1.14
CA LEU A 273 -3.63 -15.07 0.84
C LEU A 273 -2.49 -16.01 0.43
N ASN A 274 -2.32 -17.12 1.16
CA ASN A 274 -1.26 -18.09 0.88
C ASN A 274 -1.52 -18.83 -0.44
N SER A 275 -2.77 -19.19 -0.74
CA SER A 275 -3.13 -19.85 -1.99
C SER A 275 -2.97 -18.93 -3.21
N ILE A 276 -3.39 -17.66 -3.09
CA ILE A 276 -3.21 -16.64 -4.13
C ILE A 276 -1.71 -16.36 -4.37
N SER A 277 -0.88 -16.36 -3.34
CA SER A 277 0.57 -16.26 -3.48
C SER A 277 1.15 -17.38 -4.33
N LEU A 278 0.77 -18.63 -4.05
CA LEU A 278 1.23 -19.78 -4.82
C LEU A 278 0.72 -19.75 -6.28
N VAL A 279 -0.54 -19.37 -6.50
CA VAL A 279 -1.07 -19.21 -7.87
C VAL A 279 -0.33 -18.11 -8.62
N ARG A 280 -0.07 -16.96 -7.97
CA ARG A 280 0.73 -15.88 -8.55
C ARG A 280 2.15 -16.33 -8.91
N LEU A 281 2.76 -17.16 -8.08
CA LEU A 281 4.06 -17.77 -8.37
C LEU A 281 3.96 -18.71 -9.58
N GLY A 282 2.91 -19.55 -9.67
CA GLY A 282 2.66 -20.42 -10.81
C GLY A 282 2.48 -19.65 -12.13
N ILE A 283 1.82 -18.49 -12.09
CA ILE A 283 1.72 -17.58 -13.24
C ILE A 283 3.12 -17.11 -13.66
N SER A 284 3.96 -16.69 -12.72
CA SER A 284 5.31 -16.20 -13.02
C SER A 284 6.25 -17.26 -13.58
N LEU A 285 5.99 -18.52 -13.27
CA LEU A 285 6.75 -19.68 -13.78
C LEU A 285 6.18 -20.23 -15.11
N GLY A 286 5.03 -19.69 -15.56
CA GLY A 286 4.38 -20.10 -16.81
C GLY A 286 3.51 -21.35 -16.70
N TYR A 287 3.16 -21.81 -15.48
CA TYR A 287 2.25 -22.94 -15.27
C TYR A 287 0.78 -22.58 -15.45
N PHE A 288 0.41 -21.30 -15.22
CA PHE A 288 -0.98 -20.84 -15.27
C PHE A 288 -1.13 -19.63 -16.18
N ASP A 289 -2.18 -19.64 -16.99
CA ASP A 289 -2.57 -18.51 -17.88
C ASP A 289 -3.68 -17.69 -17.20
N ILE A 290 -3.31 -16.95 -16.16
CA ILE A 290 -4.18 -16.06 -15.41
C ILE A 290 -3.51 -14.68 -15.36
N GLU A 291 -4.26 -13.62 -15.62
CA GLU A 291 -3.71 -12.26 -15.61
C GLU A 291 -3.33 -11.80 -14.19
N TYR A 292 -2.17 -11.17 -14.04
CA TYR A 292 -1.74 -10.54 -12.78
C TYR A 292 -2.75 -9.53 -12.24
N LYS A 293 -3.48 -8.84 -13.14
CA LYS A 293 -4.57 -7.91 -12.80
C LYS A 293 -5.66 -8.60 -11.97
N THR A 294 -6.08 -9.79 -12.35
CA THR A 294 -7.09 -10.58 -11.63
C THR A 294 -6.63 -10.89 -10.22
N ILE A 295 -5.37 -11.34 -10.07
CA ILE A 295 -4.78 -11.61 -8.76
C ILE A 295 -4.65 -10.33 -7.92
N GLY A 296 -4.17 -9.24 -8.52
CA GLY A 296 -4.02 -7.95 -7.86
C GLY A 296 -5.37 -7.43 -7.33
N GLU A 297 -6.41 -7.49 -8.15
CA GLU A 297 -7.76 -7.09 -7.74
C GLU A 297 -8.26 -7.91 -6.55
N MET A 298 -8.12 -9.23 -6.58
CA MET A 298 -8.55 -10.11 -5.49
C MET A 298 -7.83 -9.79 -4.18
N LEU A 299 -6.52 -9.55 -4.20
CA LEU A 299 -5.73 -9.23 -3.00
C LEU A 299 -6.28 -8.02 -2.22
N TYR A 300 -6.77 -6.99 -2.92
CA TYR A 300 -7.22 -5.73 -2.30
C TYR A 300 -8.74 -5.61 -2.15
N THR A 301 -9.53 -6.48 -2.80
CA THR A 301 -11.00 -6.41 -2.73
C THR A 301 -11.65 -7.53 -1.95
N LEU A 302 -10.95 -8.64 -1.69
CA LEU A 302 -11.50 -9.80 -1.02
C LEU A 302 -11.11 -9.94 0.46
N GLN A 303 -10.60 -8.88 1.08
CA GLN A 303 -10.44 -8.80 2.53
C GLN A 303 -11.81 -8.63 3.23
N ASN A 304 -11.92 -8.96 4.51
CA ASN A 304 -13.21 -9.04 5.20
C ASN A 304 -14.02 -7.74 5.14
N ALA A 305 -13.41 -6.59 5.46
CA ALA A 305 -14.14 -5.33 5.47
C ALA A 305 -14.52 -4.88 4.05
N SER A 306 -13.67 -5.15 3.07
CA SER A 306 -13.94 -4.86 1.66
C SER A 306 -15.09 -5.71 1.11
N LEU A 307 -15.18 -6.98 1.50
CA LEU A 307 -16.32 -7.85 1.16
C LEU A 307 -17.63 -7.37 1.76
N ILE A 308 -17.65 -7.03 3.06
CA ILE A 308 -18.85 -6.53 3.75
C ILE A 308 -19.31 -5.21 3.14
N ASP A 309 -18.36 -4.32 2.83
CA ASP A 309 -18.66 -3.03 2.19
C ASP A 309 -19.26 -3.22 0.79
N SER A 310 -18.72 -4.14 0.00
CA SER A 310 -19.23 -4.43 -1.36
C SER A 310 -20.61 -5.09 -1.35
N ALA A 311 -20.85 -5.97 -0.39
CA ALA A 311 -22.13 -6.67 -0.24
C ALA A 311 -23.27 -5.76 0.26
N LYS A 312 -22.94 -4.57 0.83
CA LYS A 312 -23.89 -3.59 1.40
C LYS A 312 -24.83 -4.19 2.46
N THR A 313 -24.44 -5.31 3.05
CA THR A 313 -25.20 -6.03 4.08
C THR A 313 -24.24 -6.55 5.14
N PRO A 314 -24.66 -6.64 6.41
CA PRO A 314 -23.83 -7.24 7.44
C PRO A 314 -23.54 -8.71 7.11
N LEU A 315 -22.27 -9.07 7.08
CA LEU A 315 -21.81 -10.45 6.91
C LEU A 315 -21.11 -10.91 8.16
N THR A 316 -21.36 -12.15 8.57
CA THR A 316 -20.54 -12.84 9.58
C THR A 316 -19.21 -13.26 8.95
N GLU A 317 -18.23 -13.61 9.76
CA GLU A 317 -16.94 -14.13 9.27
C GLU A 317 -17.11 -15.32 8.32
N GLN A 318 -17.95 -16.30 8.71
CA GLN A 318 -18.25 -17.45 7.87
C GLN A 318 -18.93 -17.07 6.53
N MET A 319 -19.76 -16.02 6.52
CA MET A 319 -20.35 -15.51 5.27
C MET A 319 -19.28 -14.83 4.39
N CYS A 320 -18.35 -14.10 4.98
CA CYS A 320 -17.22 -13.54 4.24
C CYS A 320 -16.35 -14.63 3.60
N GLU A 321 -16.06 -15.71 4.32
CA GLU A 321 -15.29 -16.86 3.83
C GLU A 321 -15.99 -17.57 2.66
N LYS A 322 -17.31 -17.74 2.74
CA LYS A 322 -18.12 -18.31 1.64
C LYS A 322 -18.15 -17.40 0.42
N LEU A 323 -18.43 -16.12 0.61
CA LEU A 323 -18.47 -15.13 -0.47
C LEU A 323 -17.09 -14.99 -1.14
N ARG A 324 -16.01 -14.98 -0.36
CA ARG A 324 -14.64 -14.99 -0.90
C ARG A 324 -14.39 -16.17 -1.79
N ALA A 325 -14.75 -17.39 -1.33
CA ALA A 325 -14.59 -18.61 -2.10
C ALA A 325 -15.41 -18.59 -3.41
N GLU A 326 -16.63 -18.03 -3.37
CA GLU A 326 -17.48 -17.87 -4.56
C GLU A 326 -16.84 -16.95 -5.59
N ILE A 327 -16.44 -15.74 -5.18
CA ILE A 327 -15.79 -14.76 -6.08
C ILE A 327 -14.47 -15.29 -6.64
N VAL A 328 -13.67 -15.98 -5.82
CA VAL A 328 -12.40 -16.58 -6.26
C VAL A 328 -12.64 -17.60 -7.37
N ARG A 329 -13.62 -18.49 -7.22
CA ARG A 329 -13.97 -19.47 -8.27
C ARG A 329 -14.37 -18.78 -9.57
N GLU A 330 -15.24 -17.77 -9.49
CA GLU A 330 -15.70 -17.02 -10.68
C GLU A 330 -14.58 -16.27 -11.42
N LYS A 331 -13.52 -15.88 -10.70
CA LYS A 331 -12.41 -15.11 -11.30
C LYS A 331 -11.24 -15.98 -11.79
N ILE A 332 -11.15 -17.22 -11.32
CA ILE A 332 -10.02 -18.13 -11.64
C ILE A 332 -10.44 -19.20 -12.68
N ASP A 333 -11.74 -19.40 -12.91
CA ASP A 333 -12.22 -20.28 -13.99
C ASP A 333 -11.88 -19.68 -15.35
#